data_5d9d01f7992630fb45767c9c3c21048f
#
_entry.id   5d9d01f7992630fb45767c9c3c21048f
#
_cell.length_a   1.000
_cell.length_b   1.000
_cell.length_c   1.000
_cell.angle_alpha   90.00
_cell.angle_beta   90.00
_cell.angle_gamma   90.00
#
_symmetry.space_group_name_H-M   'P 1'
#
loop_
_entity.id
_entity.type
_entity.pdbx_description
1 polymer ?
#
loop_
_entity_poly.entity_id
_entity_poly.type
_entity_poly.pdbx_seq_one_letter_code
_entity_poly.pdbx_strand_id
1 'polypeptide(L)'
;MPSSSRRYPPGAKLRSMIVGVPREIKSHEYRVALLPVGADELRRSGNQVLVERGAGLGSGIHDEQYEKAGAIIVADRAEIWARADMIIKVKEPQPDEFPLMRENQILFTYFHFAADEELTRRVLESGATAVAYETLQDRQGRLPLLTPMSEVAGRMSIQEGAKYLERPEEGRGILLGGVPGVEPAHVVILGGGIVGTNAAKVAVGFGANVTILDNNVDRLRYLDDIMPNVTTLFSDRHTIRDQLVLADLVIGAVLIRGARAPRLVERADLKTMKSGAVIVDVAVDQGGCVETTRPTTHEDPTYIVDEVVHYCVANMPGAVGRTSTYALCNVTAPYAVRIANLGLARAAHDDPCLPSAINIHQRTVTDQAVARTFGLTFHPYVP
;
A
#
# COMPACT_ATOMS: atom_id res chain seq x y z
N MET A 1 39.11 -18.94 -5.04
CA MET A 1 39.53 -17.78 -5.85
C MET A 1 38.76 -16.56 -5.32
N PRO A 2 39.43 -15.46 -4.96
CA PRO A 2 38.73 -14.30 -4.38
C PRO A 2 37.97 -13.56 -5.46
N SER A 3 36.68 -13.28 -5.19
CA SER A 3 35.81 -12.47 -6.01
C SER A 3 36.35 -11.06 -6.14
N SER A 4 36.60 -10.63 -7.38
CA SER A 4 37.01 -9.26 -7.69
C SER A 4 35.86 -8.30 -7.34
N SER A 5 35.94 -7.67 -6.18
CA SER A 5 35.07 -6.51 -5.87
C SER A 5 35.36 -5.40 -6.88
N ARG A 6 34.46 -5.16 -7.83
CA ARG A 6 34.53 -4.00 -8.71
C ARG A 6 34.43 -2.74 -7.85
N ARG A 7 35.54 -2.07 -7.58
CA ARG A 7 35.53 -0.73 -6.96
C ARG A 7 35.04 0.28 -7.99
N TYR A 8 33.82 0.81 -7.79
CA TYR A 8 33.34 1.92 -8.58
C TYR A 8 34.02 3.22 -8.14
N PRO A 9 34.54 4.05 -9.07
CA PRO A 9 35.12 5.34 -8.69
C PRO A 9 34.05 6.26 -8.10
N PRO A 10 34.35 7.01 -7.03
CA PRO A 10 33.39 7.99 -6.47
C PRO A 10 33.10 9.07 -7.52
N GLY A 11 31.80 9.31 -7.79
CA GLY A 11 31.34 10.43 -8.64
C GLY A 11 31.17 10.15 -10.14
N ALA A 12 31.44 8.95 -10.65
CA ALA A 12 31.16 8.66 -12.05
C ALA A 12 29.65 8.51 -12.27
N LYS A 13 29.05 9.47 -12.99
CA LYS A 13 27.69 9.34 -13.50
C LYS A 13 27.66 8.19 -14.51
N LEU A 14 26.98 7.11 -14.19
CA LEU A 14 26.66 6.08 -15.17
C LEU A 14 25.67 6.69 -16.21
N ARG A 15 25.57 6.09 -17.38
CA ARG A 15 24.71 6.49 -18.48
C ARG A 15 23.38 7.15 -18.03
N SER A 16 22.93 8.21 -18.72
CA SER A 16 21.59 8.79 -18.53
C SER A 16 20.53 7.71 -18.65
N MET A 17 19.63 7.59 -17.66
CA MET A 17 18.54 6.61 -17.64
C MET A 17 17.27 7.23 -18.25
N ILE A 18 16.51 6.45 -18.96
CA ILE A 18 15.16 6.81 -19.40
C ILE A 18 14.18 6.21 -18.38
N VAL A 19 13.43 7.08 -17.71
CA VAL A 19 12.39 6.71 -16.74
C VAL A 19 11.02 6.85 -17.36
N GLY A 20 10.25 5.78 -17.40
CA GLY A 20 8.90 5.73 -17.95
C GLY A 20 7.83 5.71 -16.85
N VAL A 21 6.80 6.52 -17.01
CA VAL A 21 5.64 6.60 -16.11
C VAL A 21 4.37 6.34 -16.93
N PRO A 22 3.98 5.08 -17.14
CA PRO A 22 2.72 4.77 -17.80
C PRO A 22 1.53 5.13 -16.92
N ARG A 23 0.39 5.38 -17.53
CA ARG A 23 -0.88 5.55 -16.84
C ARG A 23 -1.31 4.22 -16.23
N GLU A 24 -1.82 4.26 -15.00
CA GLU A 24 -2.41 3.09 -14.38
C GLU A 24 -3.67 2.64 -15.10
N ILE A 25 -3.81 1.33 -15.32
CA ILE A 25 -4.95 0.72 -16.04
C ILE A 25 -5.78 -0.21 -15.16
N LYS A 26 -5.33 -0.46 -13.94
CA LYS A 26 -6.13 -1.19 -12.96
C LYS A 26 -7.41 -0.41 -12.66
N SER A 27 -8.53 -1.10 -12.59
CA SER A 27 -9.82 -0.47 -12.30
C SER A 27 -9.75 0.35 -11.01
N HIS A 28 -10.32 1.56 -11.04
CA HIS A 28 -10.35 2.50 -9.90
C HIS A 28 -8.96 2.87 -9.31
N GLU A 29 -7.92 2.81 -10.14
CA GLU A 29 -6.61 3.33 -9.76
C GLU A 29 -6.44 4.75 -10.31
N TYR A 30 -6.53 5.73 -9.42
CA TYR A 30 -6.47 7.16 -9.76
C TYR A 30 -5.12 7.81 -9.40
N ARG A 31 -4.17 7.04 -8.87
CA ARG A 31 -2.82 7.51 -8.53
C ARG A 31 -1.93 7.55 -9.76
N VAL A 32 -0.83 8.29 -9.63
CA VAL A 32 0.30 8.28 -10.55
C VAL A 32 1.60 8.13 -9.75
N ALA A 33 2.57 7.42 -10.30
CA ALA A 33 3.78 7.02 -9.57
C ALA A 33 4.85 8.12 -9.44
N LEU A 34 4.71 9.23 -10.15
CA LEU A 34 5.66 10.33 -10.14
C LEU A 34 4.95 11.68 -10.21
N LEU A 35 5.33 12.60 -9.33
CA LEU A 35 4.91 14.00 -9.39
C LEU A 35 5.77 14.81 -10.38
N PRO A 36 5.28 15.96 -10.92
CA PRO A 36 6.09 16.85 -11.74
C PRO A 36 7.40 17.28 -11.10
N VAL A 37 7.42 17.50 -9.78
CA VAL A 37 8.66 17.83 -9.04
C VAL A 37 9.68 16.69 -9.10
N GLY A 38 9.25 15.45 -9.03
CA GLY A 38 10.14 14.29 -9.18
C GLY A 38 10.67 14.15 -10.63
N ALA A 39 9.84 14.49 -11.62
CA ALA A 39 10.27 14.56 -13.02
C ALA A 39 11.34 15.64 -13.25
N ASP A 40 11.18 16.82 -12.65
CA ASP A 40 12.19 17.89 -12.71
C ASP A 40 13.51 17.48 -12.04
N GLU A 41 13.44 16.80 -10.89
CA GLU A 41 14.62 16.31 -10.18
C GLU A 41 15.40 15.27 -10.99
N LEU A 42 14.70 14.29 -11.59
CA LEU A 42 15.28 13.31 -12.51
C LEU A 42 15.94 13.99 -13.72
N ARG A 43 15.25 14.94 -14.35
CA ARG A 43 15.77 15.70 -15.48
C ARG A 43 17.01 16.52 -15.10
N ARG A 44 16.98 17.26 -13.99
CA ARG A 44 18.14 18.02 -13.48
C ARG A 44 19.35 17.16 -13.21
N SER A 45 19.10 15.91 -12.80
CA SER A 45 20.14 14.90 -12.65
C SER A 45 20.60 14.31 -13.99
N GLY A 46 20.05 14.79 -15.13
CA GLY A 46 20.40 14.41 -16.51
C GLY A 46 19.81 13.09 -16.96
N ASN A 47 18.69 12.67 -16.39
CA ASN A 47 17.88 11.57 -16.87
C ASN A 47 16.76 12.09 -17.77
N GLN A 48 16.17 11.21 -18.57
CA GLN A 48 14.99 11.53 -19.39
C GLN A 48 13.75 10.95 -18.70
N VAL A 49 12.63 11.69 -18.69
CA VAL A 49 11.36 11.22 -18.15
C VAL A 49 10.32 11.20 -19.25
N LEU A 50 9.70 10.03 -19.46
CA LEU A 50 8.59 9.81 -20.36
C LEU A 50 7.33 9.59 -19.53
N VAL A 51 6.28 10.37 -19.75
CA VAL A 51 4.99 10.24 -19.04
C VAL A 51 3.90 9.96 -20.06
N GLU A 52 3.09 8.93 -19.82
CA GLU A 52 1.93 8.65 -20.66
C GLU A 52 0.91 9.79 -20.56
N ARG A 53 0.38 10.21 -21.69
CA ARG A 53 -0.65 11.24 -21.76
C ARG A 53 -1.80 10.94 -20.80
N GLY A 54 -2.13 11.92 -19.96
CA GLY A 54 -3.20 11.81 -18.99
C GLY A 54 -2.88 10.94 -17.78
N ALA A 55 -1.64 10.48 -17.58
CA ALA A 55 -1.28 9.61 -16.45
C ALA A 55 -1.58 10.24 -15.07
N GLY A 56 -1.48 11.57 -14.95
CA GLY A 56 -1.72 12.29 -13.71
C GLY A 56 -3.16 12.74 -13.47
N LEU A 57 -4.06 12.60 -14.46
CA LEU A 57 -5.42 13.20 -14.41
C LEU A 57 -6.24 12.73 -13.21
N GLY A 58 -6.15 11.43 -12.86
CA GLY A 58 -6.84 10.88 -11.69
C GLY A 58 -6.43 11.49 -10.36
N SER A 59 -5.26 12.12 -10.31
CA SER A 59 -4.73 12.85 -9.16
C SER A 59 -4.81 14.39 -9.32
N GLY A 60 -5.48 14.88 -10.37
CA GLY A 60 -5.62 16.30 -10.67
C GLY A 60 -4.30 16.95 -11.14
N ILE A 61 -3.44 16.18 -11.81
CA ILE A 61 -2.17 16.63 -12.39
C ILE A 61 -2.29 16.50 -13.90
N HIS A 62 -2.14 17.63 -14.61
CA HIS A 62 -2.27 17.73 -16.06
C HIS A 62 -0.93 17.57 -16.77
N ASP A 63 -0.96 17.17 -18.03
CA ASP A 63 0.23 16.91 -18.85
C ASP A 63 1.16 18.13 -18.93
N GLU A 64 0.59 19.35 -19.02
CA GLU A 64 1.36 20.60 -19.09
C GLU A 64 2.23 20.84 -17.84
N GLN A 65 1.85 20.27 -16.69
CA GLN A 65 2.66 20.35 -15.48
C GLN A 65 3.91 19.46 -15.58
N TYR A 66 3.81 18.32 -16.21
CA TYR A 66 4.94 17.45 -16.52
C TYR A 66 5.84 18.04 -17.59
N GLU A 67 5.26 18.63 -18.67
CA GLU A 67 6.02 19.32 -19.71
C GLU A 67 6.82 20.50 -19.14
N LYS A 68 6.21 21.31 -18.28
CA LYS A 68 6.91 22.40 -17.56
C LYS A 68 8.04 21.88 -16.67
N ALA A 69 7.92 20.68 -16.11
CA ALA A 69 8.96 20.00 -15.37
C ALA A 69 10.04 19.37 -16.28
N GLY A 70 9.85 19.44 -17.62
CA GLY A 70 10.78 18.94 -18.62
C GLY A 70 10.65 17.45 -18.91
N ALA A 71 9.54 16.82 -18.54
CA ALA A 71 9.18 15.48 -19.02
C ALA A 71 8.61 15.53 -20.44
N ILE A 72 8.69 14.42 -21.14
CA ILE A 72 8.14 14.22 -22.47
C ILE A 72 6.82 13.47 -22.34
N ILE A 73 5.74 14.06 -22.85
CA ILE A 73 4.44 13.40 -22.90
C ILE A 73 4.40 12.47 -24.12
N VAL A 74 4.08 11.20 -23.88
CA VAL A 74 4.00 10.14 -24.88
C VAL A 74 2.57 9.62 -24.95
N ALA A 75 2.02 9.50 -26.15
CA ALA A 75 0.63 9.06 -26.34
C ALA A 75 0.47 7.53 -26.23
N ASP A 76 1.48 6.80 -26.65
CA ASP A 76 1.46 5.33 -26.72
C ASP A 76 2.24 4.72 -25.54
N ARG A 77 1.52 3.93 -24.74
CA ARG A 77 2.12 3.16 -23.63
C ARG A 77 3.23 2.24 -24.11
N ALA A 78 3.02 1.57 -25.23
CA ALA A 78 4.01 0.63 -25.76
C ALA A 78 5.34 1.32 -26.08
N GLU A 79 5.31 2.59 -26.54
CA GLU A 79 6.52 3.38 -26.75
C GLU A 79 7.26 3.65 -25.43
N ILE A 80 6.54 3.95 -24.35
CA ILE A 80 7.16 4.15 -23.03
C ILE A 80 7.87 2.87 -22.56
N TRP A 81 7.17 1.73 -22.60
CA TRP A 81 7.73 0.44 -22.20
C TRP A 81 8.94 0.06 -23.07
N ALA A 82 8.88 0.32 -24.38
CA ALA A 82 9.96 0.01 -25.29
C ALA A 82 11.23 0.85 -25.08
N ARG A 83 11.09 2.11 -24.60
CA ARG A 83 12.20 3.05 -24.47
C ARG A 83 12.78 3.14 -23.06
N ALA A 84 11.94 2.97 -22.04
CA ALA A 84 12.35 3.20 -20.67
C ALA A 84 13.30 2.11 -20.15
N ASP A 85 14.37 2.53 -19.47
CA ASP A 85 15.26 1.65 -18.72
C ASP A 85 14.63 1.27 -17.37
N MET A 86 13.85 2.19 -16.80
CA MET A 86 13.09 1.98 -15.55
C MET A 86 11.63 2.42 -15.75
N ILE A 87 10.70 1.55 -15.44
CA ILE A 87 9.26 1.84 -15.35
C ILE A 87 8.91 2.09 -13.89
N ILE A 88 8.27 3.21 -13.62
CA ILE A 88 7.73 3.54 -12.30
C ILE A 88 6.20 3.49 -12.39
N LYS A 89 5.58 2.65 -11.56
CA LYS A 89 4.13 2.50 -11.46
C LYS A 89 3.70 2.57 -10.00
N VAL A 90 2.40 2.66 -9.77
CA VAL A 90 1.81 2.47 -8.44
C VAL A 90 1.45 1.01 -8.23
N LYS A 91 0.77 0.40 -9.21
CA LYS A 91 0.34 -0.99 -9.16
C LYS A 91 1.21 -1.88 -10.05
N GLU A 92 1.17 -3.16 -9.75
CA GLU A 92 1.78 -4.22 -10.52
C GLU A 92 1.42 -4.11 -12.02
N PRO A 93 2.31 -4.56 -12.92
CA PRO A 93 1.96 -4.71 -14.32
C PRO A 93 0.68 -5.54 -14.48
N GLN A 94 -0.25 -5.04 -15.27
CA GLN A 94 -1.51 -5.72 -15.58
C GLN A 94 -1.31 -6.66 -16.80
N PRO A 95 -2.22 -7.61 -17.06
CA PRO A 95 -2.07 -8.57 -18.15
C PRO A 95 -1.73 -7.96 -19.52
N ASP A 96 -2.32 -6.80 -19.86
CA ASP A 96 -2.02 -6.08 -21.12
C ASP A 96 -0.60 -5.49 -21.15
N GLU A 97 0.05 -5.36 -20.01
CA GLU A 97 1.41 -4.83 -19.88
C GLU A 97 2.48 -5.94 -19.85
N PHE A 98 2.09 -7.20 -19.59
CA PHE A 98 3.05 -8.32 -19.55
C PHE A 98 3.88 -8.47 -20.84
N PRO A 99 3.29 -8.37 -22.06
CA PRO A 99 4.06 -8.46 -23.30
C PRO A 99 5.03 -7.29 -23.53
N LEU A 100 4.87 -6.18 -22.80
CA LEU A 100 5.68 -4.99 -22.94
C LEU A 100 6.93 -4.99 -22.05
N MET A 101 6.96 -5.85 -21.03
CA MET A 101 8.11 -6.00 -20.14
C MET A 101 9.34 -6.50 -20.89
N ARG A 102 10.51 -5.96 -20.58
CA ARG A 102 11.76 -6.30 -21.28
C ARG A 102 12.84 -6.80 -20.33
N GLU A 103 13.72 -7.62 -20.88
CA GLU A 103 14.91 -8.06 -20.17
C GLU A 103 15.78 -6.87 -19.70
N ASN A 104 16.30 -6.95 -18.47
CA ASN A 104 17.07 -5.92 -17.78
C ASN A 104 16.35 -4.60 -17.50
N GLN A 105 15.05 -4.48 -17.82
CA GLN A 105 14.24 -3.34 -17.45
C GLN A 105 13.95 -3.36 -15.95
N ILE A 106 14.08 -2.21 -15.27
CA ILE A 106 13.74 -2.08 -13.86
C ILE A 106 12.25 -1.74 -13.75
N LEU A 107 11.51 -2.50 -12.96
CA LEU A 107 10.11 -2.22 -12.62
C LEU A 107 10.07 -1.82 -11.16
N PHE A 108 9.71 -0.57 -10.86
CA PHE A 108 9.68 -0.01 -9.51
C PHE A 108 8.24 0.34 -9.15
N THR A 109 7.58 -0.52 -8.35
CA THR A 109 6.13 -0.45 -8.08
C THR A 109 5.75 -1.34 -6.89
N TYR A 110 4.46 -1.35 -6.47
CA TYR A 110 3.89 -2.44 -5.68
C TYR A 110 3.65 -3.65 -6.57
N PHE A 111 4.00 -4.84 -6.09
CA PHE A 111 3.78 -6.10 -6.81
C PHE A 111 2.83 -7.03 -6.09
N HIS A 112 2.99 -7.19 -4.77
CA HIS A 112 2.26 -8.18 -3.98
C HIS A 112 2.39 -9.61 -4.53
N PHE A 113 3.59 -9.99 -4.99
CA PHE A 113 3.87 -11.26 -5.67
C PHE A 113 3.30 -12.49 -4.98
N ALA A 114 3.37 -12.56 -3.64
CA ALA A 114 2.87 -13.70 -2.89
C ALA A 114 1.34 -13.95 -3.07
N ALA A 115 0.60 -12.99 -3.60
CA ALA A 115 -0.83 -13.11 -3.88
C ALA A 115 -1.13 -13.48 -5.35
N ASP A 116 -0.14 -13.42 -6.25
CA ASP A 116 -0.35 -13.59 -7.70
C ASP A 116 0.80 -14.40 -8.34
N GLU A 117 0.53 -15.68 -8.57
CA GLU A 117 1.49 -16.60 -9.19
C GLU A 117 1.72 -16.27 -10.68
N GLU A 118 0.68 -15.87 -11.42
CA GLU A 118 0.80 -15.54 -12.83
C GLU A 118 1.72 -14.32 -13.02
N LEU A 119 1.47 -13.24 -12.30
CA LEU A 119 2.35 -12.06 -12.30
C LEU A 119 3.79 -12.44 -12.00
N THR A 120 4.00 -13.26 -10.95
CA THR A 120 5.34 -13.70 -10.54
C THR A 120 6.07 -14.42 -11.68
N ARG A 121 5.39 -15.36 -12.35
CA ARG A 121 5.95 -16.11 -13.48
C ARG A 121 6.22 -15.21 -14.69
N ARG A 122 5.29 -14.31 -15.02
CA ARG A 122 5.44 -13.37 -16.14
C ARG A 122 6.63 -12.43 -15.97
N VAL A 123 6.83 -11.92 -14.75
CA VAL A 123 8.00 -11.05 -14.46
C VAL A 123 9.31 -11.85 -14.54
N LEU A 124 9.34 -13.09 -14.02
CA LEU A 124 10.49 -13.98 -14.17
C LEU A 124 10.81 -14.27 -15.65
N GLU A 125 9.82 -14.61 -16.45
CA GLU A 125 9.95 -14.92 -17.89
C GLU A 125 10.44 -13.73 -18.70
N SER A 126 9.99 -12.51 -18.35
CA SER A 126 10.41 -11.29 -19.04
C SER A 126 11.90 -10.96 -18.88
N GLY A 127 12.52 -11.41 -17.78
CA GLY A 127 13.89 -11.03 -17.41
C GLY A 127 14.00 -9.60 -16.85
N ALA A 128 12.88 -8.94 -16.57
CA ALA A 128 12.86 -7.65 -15.88
C ALA A 128 13.32 -7.81 -14.41
N THR A 129 13.77 -6.72 -13.83
CA THR A 129 14.13 -6.66 -12.40
C THR A 129 13.00 -5.98 -11.65
N ALA A 130 12.39 -6.71 -10.70
CA ALA A 130 11.32 -6.18 -9.87
C ALA A 130 11.87 -5.58 -8.57
N VAL A 131 11.64 -4.29 -8.38
CA VAL A 131 11.95 -3.54 -7.16
C VAL A 131 10.62 -3.16 -6.51
N ALA A 132 10.23 -3.93 -5.49
CA ALA A 132 8.93 -3.86 -4.86
C ALA A 132 8.89 -2.82 -3.73
N TYR A 133 7.91 -1.92 -3.75
CA TYR A 133 7.73 -0.92 -2.71
C TYR A 133 7.45 -1.54 -1.35
N GLU A 134 6.59 -2.55 -1.30
CA GLU A 134 6.09 -3.17 -0.06
C GLU A 134 7.12 -4.01 0.68
N THR A 135 8.23 -4.40 0.04
CA THR A 135 9.25 -5.22 0.69
C THR A 135 10.48 -4.44 1.13
N LEU A 136 10.60 -3.15 0.72
CA LEU A 136 11.70 -2.30 1.18
C LEU A 136 11.64 -2.14 2.70
N GLN A 137 12.70 -2.60 3.38
CA GLN A 137 12.82 -2.52 4.83
C GLN A 137 13.93 -1.55 5.24
N ASP A 138 13.65 -0.70 6.22
CA ASP A 138 14.67 0.07 6.89
C ASP A 138 15.44 -0.78 7.93
N ARG A 139 16.48 -0.20 8.56
CA ARG A 139 17.32 -0.89 9.56
C ARG A 139 16.53 -1.33 10.80
N GLN A 140 15.37 -0.75 11.06
CA GLN A 140 14.46 -1.13 12.15
C GLN A 140 13.39 -2.14 11.67
N GLY A 141 13.47 -2.59 10.41
CA GLY A 141 12.54 -3.50 9.80
C GLY A 141 11.17 -2.87 9.49
N ARG A 142 11.03 -1.53 9.47
CA ARG A 142 9.81 -0.85 9.03
C ARG A 142 9.74 -0.85 7.51
N LEU A 143 8.55 -0.64 6.95
CA LEU A 143 8.28 -0.61 5.51
C LEU A 143 7.99 0.83 5.03
N PRO A 144 9.02 1.68 4.85
CA PRO A 144 8.82 3.12 4.63
C PRO A 144 8.04 3.43 3.35
N LEU A 145 8.09 2.59 2.32
CA LEU A 145 7.35 2.83 1.08
C LEU A 145 5.90 2.30 1.15
N LEU A 146 5.59 1.38 2.08
CA LEU A 146 4.22 0.92 2.33
C LEU A 146 3.48 1.81 3.35
N THR A 147 4.22 2.40 4.28
CA THR A 147 3.69 3.24 5.36
C THR A 147 2.67 4.28 4.90
N PRO A 148 2.90 5.11 3.86
CA PRO A 148 1.95 6.14 3.45
C PRO A 148 0.60 5.56 3.03
N MET A 149 0.58 4.42 2.35
CA MET A 149 -0.68 3.80 1.95
C MET A 149 -1.43 3.19 3.13
N SER A 150 -0.72 2.67 4.12
CA SER A 150 -1.31 2.24 5.39
C SER A 150 -1.89 3.41 6.19
N GLU A 151 -1.27 4.59 6.15
CA GLU A 151 -1.80 5.81 6.77
C GLU A 151 -3.07 6.28 6.07
N VAL A 152 -3.08 6.31 4.74
CA VAL A 152 -4.26 6.67 3.95
C VAL A 152 -5.40 5.66 4.22
N ALA A 153 -5.14 4.36 4.15
CA ALA A 153 -6.14 3.33 4.38
C ALA A 153 -6.76 3.43 5.79
N GLY A 154 -5.92 3.65 6.83
CA GLY A 154 -6.40 3.84 8.19
C GLY A 154 -7.31 5.05 8.35
N ARG A 155 -7.01 6.17 7.69
CA ARG A 155 -7.86 7.36 7.73
C ARG A 155 -9.16 7.15 6.95
N MET A 156 -9.07 6.53 5.78
CA MET A 156 -10.23 6.21 4.95
C MET A 156 -11.19 5.23 5.64
N SER A 157 -10.67 4.28 6.43
CA SER A 157 -11.52 3.31 7.11
C SER A 157 -12.55 3.96 8.02
N ILE A 158 -12.22 5.10 8.62
CA ILE A 158 -13.16 5.87 9.45
C ILE A 158 -14.10 6.72 8.58
N GLN A 159 -13.60 7.32 7.49
CA GLN A 159 -14.42 8.09 6.57
C GLN A 159 -15.52 7.20 5.96
N GLU A 160 -15.14 6.03 5.44
CA GLU A 160 -16.10 5.07 4.87
C GLU A 160 -16.98 4.46 5.98
N GLY A 161 -16.41 4.08 7.12
CA GLY A 161 -17.18 3.57 8.26
C GLY A 161 -18.24 4.54 8.73
N ALA A 162 -17.93 5.84 8.80
CA ALA A 162 -18.89 6.87 9.15
C ALA A 162 -20.04 6.98 8.13
N LYS A 163 -19.73 6.91 6.84
CA LYS A 163 -20.71 6.92 5.75
C LYS A 163 -21.66 5.73 5.86
N TYR A 164 -21.10 4.53 5.99
CA TYR A 164 -21.92 3.31 6.03
C TYR A 164 -22.67 3.08 7.35
N LEU A 165 -22.47 3.92 8.37
CA LEU A 165 -23.34 3.98 9.55
C LEU A 165 -24.65 4.72 9.29
N GLU A 166 -24.79 5.44 8.17
CA GLU A 166 -26.02 6.13 7.79
C GLU A 166 -27.12 5.14 7.35
N ARG A 167 -28.40 5.47 7.62
CA ARG A 167 -29.54 4.60 7.24
C ARG A 167 -29.69 4.35 5.75
N PRO A 168 -29.45 5.31 4.84
CA PRO A 168 -29.48 5.04 3.41
C PRO A 168 -28.48 3.99 2.95
N GLU A 169 -27.40 3.80 3.71
CA GLU A 169 -26.32 2.81 3.48
C GLU A 169 -26.53 1.54 4.33
N GLU A 170 -27.77 1.31 4.82
CA GLU A 170 -28.17 0.15 5.63
C GLU A 170 -27.53 0.09 7.04
N GLY A 171 -26.82 1.15 7.44
CA GLY A 171 -26.23 1.29 8.78
C GLY A 171 -27.26 1.57 9.87
N ARG A 172 -26.79 1.76 11.11
CA ARG A 172 -27.61 1.98 12.31
C ARG A 172 -28.32 3.35 12.32
N GLY A 173 -27.93 4.30 11.48
CA GLY A 173 -28.45 5.68 11.47
C GLY A 173 -27.89 6.52 12.61
N ILE A 174 -26.59 6.46 12.87
CA ILE A 174 -25.91 7.20 13.93
C ILE A 174 -24.71 7.99 13.41
N LEU A 175 -24.39 9.08 14.11
CA LEU A 175 -23.18 9.86 13.89
C LEU A 175 -22.05 9.36 14.78
N LEU A 176 -20.81 9.33 14.24
CA LEU A 176 -19.63 8.94 15.03
C LEU A 176 -19.44 9.77 16.29
N GLY A 177 -19.59 11.09 16.19
CA GLY A 177 -19.37 12.02 17.30
C GLY A 177 -20.59 12.26 18.18
N GLY A 178 -21.76 11.66 17.88
CA GLY A 178 -23.01 12.00 18.54
C GLY A 178 -23.37 13.49 18.41
N VAL A 179 -24.24 13.98 19.27
CA VAL A 179 -24.57 15.41 19.43
C VAL A 179 -24.89 15.68 20.91
N PRO A 180 -24.97 16.94 21.38
CA PRO A 180 -25.36 17.22 22.77
C PRO A 180 -26.64 16.48 23.18
N GLY A 181 -26.52 15.64 24.21
CA GLY A 181 -27.61 14.78 24.69
C GLY A 181 -27.71 13.40 24.03
N VAL A 182 -26.84 13.10 23.04
CA VAL A 182 -26.76 11.78 22.38
C VAL A 182 -25.31 11.29 22.39
N GLU A 183 -25.10 10.07 22.86
CA GLU A 183 -23.76 9.47 22.99
C GLU A 183 -23.05 9.34 21.64
N PRO A 184 -21.71 9.52 21.61
CA PRO A 184 -20.88 9.14 20.47
C PRO A 184 -20.88 7.64 20.20
N ALA A 185 -20.63 7.26 18.95
CA ALA A 185 -20.45 5.88 18.55
C ALA A 185 -19.20 5.24 19.17
N HIS A 186 -19.25 3.92 19.35
CA HIS A 186 -18.11 3.10 19.76
C HIS A 186 -17.36 2.56 18.54
N VAL A 187 -16.12 2.99 18.38
CA VAL A 187 -15.21 2.52 17.34
C VAL A 187 -14.19 1.57 17.95
N VAL A 188 -14.20 0.32 17.50
CA VAL A 188 -13.28 -0.73 17.94
C VAL A 188 -12.27 -1.03 16.84
N ILE A 189 -10.98 -0.93 17.16
CA ILE A 189 -9.89 -1.08 16.20
C ILE A 189 -9.08 -2.31 16.58
N LEU A 190 -9.06 -3.29 15.70
CA LEU A 190 -8.29 -4.53 15.86
C LEU A 190 -6.91 -4.36 15.23
N GLY A 191 -5.90 -4.15 16.06
CA GLY A 191 -4.52 -3.90 15.68
C GLY A 191 -4.10 -2.42 15.82
N GLY A 192 -3.10 -2.16 16.64
CA GLY A 192 -2.54 -0.82 16.93
C GLY A 192 -1.38 -0.42 16.00
N GLY A 193 -1.22 -1.06 14.82
CA GLY A 193 -0.21 -0.74 13.82
C GLY A 193 -0.42 0.62 13.16
N ILE A 194 0.19 0.83 11.98
CA ILE A 194 0.08 2.12 11.23
C ILE A 194 -1.37 2.40 10.85
N VAL A 195 -2.06 1.41 10.29
CA VAL A 195 -3.49 1.52 9.91
C VAL A 195 -4.33 1.90 11.13
N GLY A 196 -4.28 1.10 12.19
CA GLY A 196 -5.11 1.31 13.38
C GLY A 196 -4.82 2.63 14.10
N THR A 197 -3.55 3.04 14.19
CA THR A 197 -3.19 4.35 14.75
C THR A 197 -3.79 5.51 13.96
N ASN A 198 -3.78 5.43 12.63
CA ASN A 198 -4.34 6.47 11.78
C ASN A 198 -5.88 6.44 11.77
N ALA A 199 -6.49 5.27 11.89
CA ALA A 199 -7.92 5.13 12.12
C ALA A 199 -8.32 5.80 13.45
N ALA A 200 -7.62 5.48 14.55
CA ALA A 200 -7.89 6.08 15.86
C ALA A 200 -7.78 7.62 15.85
N LYS A 201 -6.74 8.18 15.23
CA LYS A 201 -6.58 9.64 15.11
C LYS A 201 -7.79 10.30 14.46
N VAL A 202 -8.34 9.70 13.40
CA VAL A 202 -9.51 10.25 12.71
C VAL A 202 -10.77 10.03 13.53
N ALA A 203 -10.99 8.85 14.11
CA ALA A 203 -12.15 8.55 14.94
C ALA A 203 -12.24 9.48 16.17
N VAL A 204 -11.12 9.71 16.86
CA VAL A 204 -11.03 10.70 17.96
C VAL A 204 -11.35 12.11 17.44
N GLY A 205 -10.84 12.48 16.25
CA GLY A 205 -11.15 13.77 15.63
C GLY A 205 -12.63 13.96 15.29
N PHE A 206 -13.36 12.87 15.03
CA PHE A 206 -14.83 12.88 14.89
C PHE A 206 -15.55 12.94 16.24
N GLY A 207 -14.86 12.73 17.36
CA GLY A 207 -15.45 12.73 18.70
C GLY A 207 -16.02 11.37 19.12
N ALA A 208 -15.64 10.28 18.45
CA ALA A 208 -16.09 8.92 18.80
C ALA A 208 -15.42 8.39 20.08
N ASN A 209 -16.07 7.43 20.74
CA ASN A 209 -15.46 6.59 21.77
C ASN A 209 -14.57 5.53 21.09
N VAL A 210 -13.26 5.58 21.30
CA VAL A 210 -12.30 4.75 20.55
C VAL A 210 -11.61 3.76 21.48
N THR A 211 -11.63 2.48 21.08
CA THR A 211 -10.87 1.40 21.72
C THR A 211 -9.95 0.75 20.70
N ILE A 212 -8.65 0.64 21.01
CA ILE A 212 -7.66 -0.11 20.22
C ILE A 212 -7.27 -1.38 20.96
N LEU A 213 -7.26 -2.50 20.24
CA LEU A 213 -6.78 -3.78 20.75
C LEU A 213 -5.48 -4.17 20.02
N ASP A 214 -4.44 -4.51 20.77
CA ASP A 214 -3.18 -5.04 20.23
C ASP A 214 -2.62 -6.12 21.19
N ASN A 215 -1.90 -7.10 20.67
CA ASN A 215 -1.26 -8.14 21.49
C ASN A 215 0.16 -7.75 21.95
N ASN A 216 0.67 -6.60 21.51
CA ASN A 216 1.95 -6.05 21.90
C ASN A 216 1.76 -4.96 22.96
N VAL A 217 2.09 -5.29 24.22
CA VAL A 217 1.93 -4.36 25.35
C VAL A 217 2.78 -3.10 25.22
N ASP A 218 3.97 -3.18 24.63
CA ASP A 218 4.80 -1.98 24.41
C ASP A 218 4.16 -1.06 23.38
N ARG A 219 3.46 -1.65 22.39
CA ARG A 219 2.67 -0.87 21.45
C ARG A 219 1.49 -0.20 22.12
N LEU A 220 0.79 -0.89 23.02
CA LEU A 220 -0.31 -0.31 23.81
C LEU A 220 0.18 0.86 24.68
N ARG A 221 1.31 0.70 25.40
CA ARG A 221 1.93 1.81 26.17
C ARG A 221 2.21 3.03 25.30
N TYR A 222 2.84 2.82 24.14
CA TYR A 222 3.10 3.92 23.22
C TYR A 222 1.82 4.62 22.75
N LEU A 223 0.76 3.87 22.47
CA LEU A 223 -0.52 4.43 22.04
C LEU A 223 -1.21 5.20 23.16
N ASP A 224 -1.15 4.71 24.39
CA ASP A 224 -1.65 5.36 25.59
C ASP A 224 -0.97 6.73 25.82
N ASP A 225 0.35 6.75 25.70
CA ASP A 225 1.14 7.99 25.84
C ASP A 225 0.80 9.06 24.78
N ILE A 226 0.55 8.66 23.53
CA ILE A 226 0.34 9.62 22.43
C ILE A 226 -1.12 9.93 22.12
N MET A 227 -2.06 9.14 22.65
CA MET A 227 -3.50 9.27 22.41
C MET A 227 -4.31 9.07 23.71
N PRO A 228 -4.30 10.04 24.63
CA PRO A 228 -4.94 9.89 25.95
C PRO A 228 -6.47 9.73 25.90
N ASN A 229 -7.09 10.02 24.74
CA ASN A 229 -8.54 9.86 24.52
C ASN A 229 -8.90 8.51 23.86
N VAL A 230 -7.96 7.55 23.83
CA VAL A 230 -8.16 6.23 23.28
C VAL A 230 -7.98 5.19 24.38
N THR A 231 -8.95 4.30 24.52
CA THR A 231 -8.81 3.15 25.41
C THR A 231 -7.94 2.11 24.72
N THR A 232 -6.88 1.66 25.40
CA THR A 232 -5.98 0.61 24.92
C THR A 232 -6.23 -0.69 25.68
N LEU A 233 -6.51 -1.79 24.96
CA LEU A 233 -6.78 -3.09 25.56
C LEU A 233 -5.89 -4.18 24.96
N PHE A 234 -5.55 -5.19 25.77
CA PHE A 234 -4.86 -6.37 25.27
C PHE A 234 -5.79 -7.21 24.38
N SER A 235 -5.28 -7.58 23.20
CA SER A 235 -6.05 -8.33 22.21
C SER A 235 -6.03 -9.83 22.52
N ASP A 236 -7.07 -10.30 23.17
CA ASP A 236 -7.39 -11.72 23.31
C ASP A 236 -8.84 -11.99 22.87
N ARG A 237 -9.20 -13.26 22.76
CA ARG A 237 -10.53 -13.66 22.25
C ARG A 237 -11.69 -13.13 23.10
N HIS A 238 -11.54 -13.05 24.41
CA HIS A 238 -12.61 -12.60 25.31
C HIS A 238 -12.76 -11.08 25.21
N THR A 239 -11.65 -10.36 25.32
CA THR A 239 -11.64 -8.90 25.18
C THR A 239 -12.20 -8.44 23.85
N ILE A 240 -11.85 -9.12 22.74
CA ILE A 240 -12.41 -8.81 21.40
C ILE A 240 -13.94 -8.98 21.43
N ARG A 241 -14.46 -10.10 21.93
CA ARG A 241 -15.90 -10.37 21.99
C ARG A 241 -16.66 -9.35 22.84
N ASP A 242 -16.11 -8.99 24.01
CA ASP A 242 -16.72 -7.99 24.88
C ASP A 242 -16.82 -6.63 24.17
N GLN A 243 -15.80 -6.25 23.40
CA GLN A 243 -15.78 -5.00 22.65
C GLN A 243 -16.71 -5.03 21.42
N LEU A 244 -16.88 -6.18 20.75
CA LEU A 244 -17.78 -6.31 19.60
C LEU A 244 -19.24 -6.05 19.98
N VAL A 245 -19.69 -6.44 21.19
CA VAL A 245 -21.03 -6.15 21.69
C VAL A 245 -21.30 -4.64 21.78
N LEU A 246 -20.26 -3.87 22.09
CA LEU A 246 -20.36 -2.41 22.25
C LEU A 246 -20.15 -1.67 20.91
N ALA A 247 -19.55 -2.31 19.94
CA ALA A 247 -19.11 -1.67 18.70
C ALA A 247 -20.28 -1.21 17.83
N ASP A 248 -20.17 0.00 17.32
CA ASP A 248 -20.95 0.52 16.20
C ASP A 248 -20.13 0.43 14.89
N LEU A 249 -18.80 0.62 15.00
CA LEU A 249 -17.86 0.49 13.91
C LEU A 249 -16.65 -0.34 14.35
N VAL A 250 -16.32 -1.37 13.57
CA VAL A 250 -15.12 -2.20 13.77
C VAL A 250 -14.15 -1.99 12.62
N ILE A 251 -12.87 -1.75 12.94
CA ILE A 251 -11.80 -1.60 11.95
C ILE A 251 -10.84 -2.79 12.07
N GLY A 252 -10.78 -3.62 11.03
CA GLY A 252 -9.76 -4.65 10.89
C GLY A 252 -8.45 -4.04 10.39
N ALA A 253 -7.44 -3.95 11.28
CA ALA A 253 -6.18 -3.25 11.03
C ALA A 253 -4.93 -4.10 11.32
N VAL A 254 -5.06 -5.43 11.23
CA VAL A 254 -3.98 -6.37 11.51
C VAL A 254 -3.21 -6.70 10.25
N LEU A 255 -1.90 -6.54 10.29
CA LEU A 255 -0.98 -6.91 9.22
C LEU A 255 0.06 -7.88 9.77
N ILE A 256 0.18 -9.06 9.13
CA ILE A 256 1.33 -9.96 9.33
C ILE A 256 2.13 -10.02 8.04
N ARG A 257 3.42 -9.67 8.11
CA ARG A 257 4.29 -9.65 6.93
C ARG A 257 4.44 -11.03 6.32
N GLY A 258 4.18 -11.13 5.02
CA GLY A 258 4.35 -12.36 4.27
C GLY A 258 3.44 -13.52 4.71
N ALA A 259 2.39 -13.24 5.49
CA ALA A 259 1.43 -14.23 5.94
C ALA A 259 0.00 -13.67 5.87
N ARG A 260 -0.97 -14.56 5.92
CA ARG A 260 -2.38 -14.17 6.04
C ARG A 260 -2.64 -13.53 7.40
N ALA A 261 -3.56 -12.57 7.45
CA ALA A 261 -4.05 -12.02 8.70
C ALA A 261 -4.68 -13.13 9.56
N PRO A 262 -4.51 -13.10 10.91
CA PRO A 262 -5.20 -14.04 11.77
C PRO A 262 -6.68 -13.72 11.80
N ARG A 263 -7.54 -14.75 11.86
CA ARG A 263 -8.97 -14.56 12.10
C ARG A 263 -9.20 -14.21 13.56
N LEU A 264 -9.59 -12.98 13.81
CA LEU A 264 -9.84 -12.45 15.15
C LEU A 264 -11.33 -12.43 15.50
N VAL A 265 -12.20 -12.32 14.49
CA VAL A 265 -13.66 -12.28 14.62
C VAL A 265 -14.24 -13.45 13.84
N GLU A 266 -14.98 -14.30 14.52
CA GLU A 266 -15.69 -15.44 13.93
C GLU A 266 -17.10 -15.02 13.49
N ARG A 267 -17.71 -15.74 12.54
CA ARG A 267 -19.09 -15.46 12.12
C ARG A 267 -20.09 -15.48 13.28
N ALA A 268 -19.88 -16.35 14.25
CA ALA A 268 -20.75 -16.47 15.42
C ALA A 268 -20.76 -15.18 16.28
N ASP A 269 -19.66 -14.43 16.28
CA ASP A 269 -19.50 -13.19 17.04
C ASP A 269 -20.36 -12.06 16.47
N LEU A 270 -20.64 -12.06 15.14
CA LEU A 270 -21.49 -11.06 14.47
C LEU A 270 -22.89 -11.00 15.07
N LYS A 271 -23.44 -12.15 15.51
CA LYS A 271 -24.76 -12.24 16.12
C LYS A 271 -24.88 -11.47 17.44
N THR A 272 -23.75 -11.14 18.07
CA THR A 272 -23.72 -10.36 19.30
C THR A 272 -23.51 -8.86 19.04
N MET A 273 -23.15 -8.50 17.81
CA MET A 273 -23.01 -7.12 17.39
C MET A 273 -24.39 -6.43 17.23
N LYS A 274 -24.36 -5.14 17.26
CA LYS A 274 -25.55 -4.32 17.05
C LYS A 274 -26.02 -4.41 15.59
N SER A 275 -27.33 -4.57 15.34
CA SER A 275 -27.89 -4.53 13.99
C SER A 275 -27.54 -3.22 13.29
N GLY A 276 -27.06 -3.29 12.04
CA GLY A 276 -26.57 -2.16 11.26
C GLY A 276 -25.21 -1.62 11.71
N ALA A 277 -24.49 -2.33 12.59
CA ALA A 277 -23.07 -2.04 12.84
C ALA A 277 -22.24 -2.25 11.57
N VAL A 278 -21.10 -1.57 11.48
CA VAL A 278 -20.24 -1.61 10.30
C VAL A 278 -18.89 -2.25 10.62
N ILE A 279 -18.43 -3.13 9.75
CA ILE A 279 -17.06 -3.65 9.75
C ILE A 279 -16.34 -3.11 8.52
N VAL A 280 -15.21 -2.44 8.74
CA VAL A 280 -14.26 -2.07 7.68
C VAL A 280 -13.01 -2.90 7.85
N ASP A 281 -12.81 -3.90 6.99
CA ASP A 281 -11.63 -4.77 7.07
C ASP A 281 -10.54 -4.30 6.09
N VAL A 282 -9.60 -3.49 6.59
CA VAL A 282 -8.45 -3.02 5.81
C VAL A 282 -7.45 -4.14 5.52
N ALA A 283 -7.49 -5.22 6.31
CA ALA A 283 -6.62 -6.39 6.14
C ALA A 283 -7.11 -7.36 5.03
N VAL A 284 -8.21 -7.06 4.36
CA VAL A 284 -8.86 -7.95 3.38
C VAL A 284 -7.93 -8.39 2.26
N ASP A 285 -7.00 -7.53 1.79
CA ASP A 285 -5.98 -7.85 0.79
C ASP A 285 -5.03 -8.99 1.24
N GLN A 286 -4.97 -9.26 2.55
CA GLN A 286 -4.18 -10.34 3.15
C GLN A 286 -5.04 -11.43 3.78
N GLY A 287 -6.24 -11.60 3.25
CA GLY A 287 -7.18 -12.63 3.67
C GLY A 287 -8.16 -12.23 4.77
N GLY A 288 -8.10 -10.97 5.25
CA GLY A 288 -9.00 -10.43 6.24
C GLY A 288 -8.80 -10.96 7.67
N CYS A 289 -9.12 -10.13 8.67
CA CYS A 289 -9.08 -10.55 10.07
C CYS A 289 -10.46 -10.94 10.64
N VAL A 290 -11.51 -10.85 9.83
CA VAL A 290 -12.87 -11.28 10.14
C VAL A 290 -13.23 -12.45 9.23
N GLU A 291 -13.82 -13.50 9.77
CA GLU A 291 -14.14 -14.74 9.02
C GLU A 291 -15.04 -14.50 7.82
N THR A 292 -15.96 -13.54 7.93
CA THR A 292 -16.98 -13.23 6.92
C THR A 292 -16.51 -12.22 5.88
N THR A 293 -15.31 -11.65 6.00
CA THR A 293 -14.80 -10.66 5.05
C THR A 293 -14.30 -11.32 3.75
N ARG A 294 -14.60 -10.65 2.65
CA ARG A 294 -14.12 -10.97 1.30
C ARG A 294 -13.86 -9.69 0.53
N PRO A 295 -12.88 -9.66 -0.38
CA PRO A 295 -12.61 -8.46 -1.17
C PRO A 295 -13.83 -7.97 -1.94
N THR A 296 -14.05 -6.66 -1.91
CA THR A 296 -15.04 -5.92 -2.70
C THR A 296 -14.36 -4.86 -3.56
N THR A 297 -15.14 -4.17 -4.38
CA THR A 297 -14.64 -3.13 -5.28
C THR A 297 -15.25 -1.77 -4.92
N HIS A 298 -14.74 -0.68 -5.48
CA HIS A 298 -15.33 0.64 -5.30
C HIS A 298 -16.72 0.79 -5.97
N GLU A 299 -17.07 -0.10 -6.92
CA GLU A 299 -18.39 -0.11 -7.58
C GLU A 299 -19.44 -0.83 -6.72
N ASP A 300 -19.05 -1.92 -6.05
CA ASP A 300 -19.89 -2.69 -5.15
C ASP A 300 -19.15 -2.87 -3.81
N PRO A 301 -19.13 -1.82 -2.96
CA PRO A 301 -18.19 -1.74 -1.85
C PRO A 301 -18.61 -2.51 -0.61
N THR A 302 -19.90 -2.81 -0.46
CA THR A 302 -20.47 -3.38 0.77
C THR A 302 -21.34 -4.60 0.51
N TYR A 303 -21.52 -5.39 1.55
CA TYR A 303 -22.52 -6.45 1.64
C TYR A 303 -22.88 -6.67 3.12
N ILE A 304 -23.99 -7.35 3.37
CA ILE A 304 -24.49 -7.60 4.73
C ILE A 304 -24.36 -9.08 5.08
N VAL A 305 -23.88 -9.36 6.27
CA VAL A 305 -23.86 -10.70 6.89
C VAL A 305 -24.36 -10.58 8.31
N ASP A 306 -25.37 -11.38 8.67
CA ASP A 306 -25.95 -11.42 10.02
C ASP A 306 -26.27 -9.99 10.57
N GLU A 307 -26.89 -9.16 9.74
CA GLU A 307 -27.29 -7.76 9.99
C GLU A 307 -26.12 -6.77 10.21
N VAL A 308 -24.88 -7.14 9.89
CA VAL A 308 -23.70 -6.29 9.97
C VAL A 308 -23.24 -5.92 8.57
N VAL A 309 -23.05 -4.63 8.32
CA VAL A 309 -22.53 -4.10 7.04
C VAL A 309 -21.03 -4.34 6.95
N HIS A 310 -20.57 -4.92 5.84
CA HIS A 310 -19.16 -5.18 5.59
C HIS A 310 -18.67 -4.30 4.45
N TYR A 311 -17.70 -3.43 4.73
CA TYR A 311 -16.92 -2.66 3.74
C TYR A 311 -15.53 -3.27 3.64
N CYS A 312 -15.22 -3.89 2.52
CA CYS A 312 -14.00 -4.68 2.32
C CYS A 312 -13.31 -4.34 0.99
N VAL A 313 -13.33 -3.08 0.60
CA VAL A 313 -12.77 -2.65 -0.69
C VAL A 313 -11.26 -2.85 -0.70
N ALA A 314 -10.81 -3.71 -1.62
CA ALA A 314 -9.41 -3.84 -1.94
C ALA A 314 -8.90 -2.54 -2.59
N ASN A 315 -7.67 -2.12 -2.22
CA ASN A 315 -7.08 -0.91 -2.78
C ASN A 315 -7.79 0.41 -2.38
N MET A 316 -8.30 0.51 -1.16
CA MET A 316 -8.93 1.73 -0.65
C MET A 316 -8.17 3.03 -1.01
N PRO A 317 -6.82 3.13 -0.87
CA PRO A 317 -6.08 4.35 -1.18
C PRO A 317 -6.19 4.83 -2.63
N GLY A 318 -6.57 3.95 -3.56
CA GLY A 318 -6.79 4.31 -4.97
C GLY A 318 -7.88 5.35 -5.16
N ALA A 319 -8.95 5.31 -4.36
CA ALA A 319 -10.08 6.24 -4.46
C ALA A 319 -9.73 7.69 -4.11
N VAL A 320 -8.70 7.93 -3.30
CA VAL A 320 -8.21 9.26 -2.95
C VAL A 320 -6.90 9.56 -3.67
N GLY A 321 -6.91 9.40 -5.00
CA GLY A 321 -5.74 9.42 -5.87
C GLY A 321 -4.80 10.61 -5.59
N ARG A 322 -5.35 11.83 -5.44
CA ARG A 322 -4.54 13.02 -5.16
C ARG A 322 -3.74 12.89 -3.85
N THR A 323 -4.39 12.60 -2.73
CA THR A 323 -3.71 12.44 -1.43
C THR A 323 -2.68 11.31 -1.48
N SER A 324 -3.09 10.17 -2.02
CA SER A 324 -2.26 8.97 -2.10
C SER A 324 -1.04 9.15 -3.00
N THR A 325 -1.18 9.83 -4.15
CA THR A 325 -0.08 10.13 -5.05
C THR A 325 0.99 10.99 -4.36
N TYR A 326 0.59 12.08 -3.71
CA TYR A 326 1.55 12.93 -3.00
C TYR A 326 2.23 12.16 -1.86
N ALA A 327 1.48 11.45 -1.04
CA ALA A 327 2.03 10.66 0.06
C ALA A 327 3.02 9.58 -0.42
N LEU A 328 2.69 8.87 -1.50
CA LEU A 328 3.54 7.84 -2.08
C LEU A 328 4.79 8.42 -2.71
N CYS A 329 4.65 9.42 -3.60
CA CYS A 329 5.77 10.01 -4.32
C CYS A 329 6.80 10.66 -3.38
N ASN A 330 6.37 11.23 -2.25
CA ASN A 330 7.29 11.80 -1.26
C ASN A 330 8.31 10.78 -0.72
N VAL A 331 7.95 9.50 -0.69
CA VAL A 331 8.85 8.44 -0.19
C VAL A 331 9.50 7.62 -1.31
N THR A 332 8.87 7.50 -2.47
CA THR A 332 9.39 6.68 -3.59
C THR A 332 10.32 7.45 -4.50
N ALA A 333 10.08 8.76 -4.73
CA ALA A 333 10.89 9.57 -5.64
C ALA A 333 12.39 9.61 -5.26
N PRO A 334 12.80 9.72 -3.98
CA PRO A 334 14.23 9.67 -3.62
C PRO A 334 14.92 8.37 -4.06
N TYR A 335 14.23 7.22 -3.96
CA TYR A 335 14.76 5.94 -4.44
C TYR A 335 14.82 5.87 -5.96
N ALA A 336 13.76 6.34 -6.65
CA ALA A 336 13.75 6.43 -8.11
C ALA A 336 14.92 7.26 -8.64
N VAL A 337 15.15 8.45 -8.06
CA VAL A 337 16.27 9.33 -8.42
C VAL A 337 17.61 8.67 -8.14
N ARG A 338 17.76 7.99 -7.00
CA ARG A 338 18.99 7.27 -6.65
C ARG A 338 19.28 6.14 -7.65
N ILE A 339 18.28 5.31 -7.96
CA ILE A 339 18.41 4.21 -8.94
C ILE A 339 18.76 4.77 -10.32
N ALA A 340 18.06 5.84 -10.76
CA ALA A 340 18.30 6.47 -12.06
C ALA A 340 19.72 7.06 -12.19
N ASN A 341 20.26 7.62 -11.11
CA ASN A 341 21.56 8.27 -11.13
C ASN A 341 22.74 7.30 -10.99
N LEU A 342 22.57 6.24 -10.20
CA LEU A 342 23.66 5.33 -9.84
C LEU A 342 23.59 3.98 -10.56
N GLY A 343 22.42 3.65 -11.15
CA GLY A 343 22.08 2.29 -11.54
C GLY A 343 21.77 1.42 -10.32
N LEU A 344 20.97 0.35 -10.52
CA LEU A 344 20.43 -0.46 -9.43
C LEU A 344 21.52 -1.09 -8.55
N ALA A 345 22.54 -1.69 -9.17
CA ALA A 345 23.59 -2.40 -8.44
C ALA A 345 24.36 -1.46 -7.48
N ARG A 346 24.72 -0.27 -7.93
CA ARG A 346 25.41 0.70 -7.07
C ARG A 346 24.46 1.30 -6.05
N ALA A 347 23.24 1.62 -6.42
CA ALA A 347 22.25 2.13 -5.49
C ALA A 347 21.99 1.14 -4.34
N ALA A 348 21.92 -0.16 -4.64
CA ALA A 348 21.75 -1.23 -3.66
C ALA A 348 23.01 -1.49 -2.81
N HIS A 349 24.19 -1.28 -3.37
CA HIS A 349 25.45 -1.35 -2.60
C HIS A 349 25.56 -0.18 -1.59
N ASP A 350 25.20 1.04 -2.03
CA ASP A 350 25.32 2.26 -1.21
C ASP A 350 24.18 2.41 -0.18
N ASP A 351 23.04 1.73 -0.40
CA ASP A 351 21.90 1.71 0.52
C ASP A 351 21.56 0.28 0.95
N PRO A 352 21.90 -0.10 2.19
CA PRO A 352 21.69 -1.46 2.67
C PRO A 352 20.20 -1.86 2.81
N CYS A 353 19.27 -0.90 2.67
CA CYS A 353 17.83 -1.15 2.71
C CYS A 353 17.29 -1.58 1.33
N LEU A 354 17.87 -1.07 0.25
CA LEU A 354 17.38 -1.29 -1.12
C LEU A 354 17.42 -2.76 -1.57
N PRO A 355 18.39 -3.61 -1.19
CA PRO A 355 18.36 -5.04 -1.53
C PRO A 355 17.09 -5.76 -1.12
N SER A 356 16.46 -5.38 -0.01
CA SER A 356 15.20 -5.98 0.45
C SER A 356 14.00 -5.70 -0.47
N ALA A 357 14.09 -4.65 -1.28
CA ALA A 357 13.07 -4.31 -2.28
C ALA A 357 13.20 -5.12 -3.57
N ILE A 358 14.35 -5.73 -3.83
CA ILE A 358 14.58 -6.46 -5.08
C ILE A 358 14.04 -7.87 -4.90
N ASN A 359 12.88 -8.15 -5.50
CA ASN A 359 12.17 -9.43 -5.34
C ASN A 359 12.45 -10.41 -6.48
N ILE A 360 12.72 -9.88 -7.68
CA ILE A 360 13.12 -10.67 -8.85
C ILE A 360 14.28 -9.98 -9.54
N HIS A 361 15.33 -10.71 -9.85
CA HIS A 361 16.49 -10.22 -10.59
C HIS A 361 17.06 -11.32 -11.46
N GLN A 362 17.38 -11.01 -12.74
CA GLN A 362 17.97 -11.96 -13.68
C GLN A 362 17.25 -13.30 -13.72
N ARG A 363 15.93 -13.28 -13.87
CA ARG A 363 15.02 -14.46 -13.90
C ARG A 363 15.06 -15.32 -12.63
N THR A 364 15.45 -14.75 -11.51
CA THR A 364 15.59 -15.45 -10.24
C THR A 364 14.80 -14.73 -9.15
N VAL A 365 14.13 -15.49 -8.27
CA VAL A 365 13.43 -14.94 -7.11
C VAL A 365 14.44 -14.62 -6.02
N THR A 366 14.45 -13.37 -5.58
CA THR A 366 15.36 -12.83 -4.56
C THR A 366 14.62 -12.45 -3.25
N ASP A 367 13.32 -12.71 -3.17
CA ASP A 367 12.51 -12.61 -1.96
C ASP A 367 12.13 -14.00 -1.42
N GLN A 368 12.41 -14.24 -0.15
CA GLN A 368 12.25 -15.55 0.47
C GLN A 368 10.75 -15.93 0.64
N ALA A 369 9.89 -14.94 0.90
CA ALA A 369 8.46 -15.20 1.09
C ALA A 369 7.80 -15.61 -0.22
N VAL A 370 8.11 -14.92 -1.32
CA VAL A 370 7.64 -15.25 -2.67
C VAL A 370 8.11 -16.66 -3.07
N ALA A 371 9.40 -16.96 -2.86
CA ALA A 371 9.96 -18.27 -3.18
C ALA A 371 9.25 -19.39 -2.43
N ARG A 372 9.01 -19.22 -1.13
CA ARG A 372 8.29 -20.22 -0.30
C ARG A 372 6.84 -20.41 -0.74
N THR A 373 6.15 -19.32 -1.08
CA THR A 373 4.72 -19.38 -1.44
C THR A 373 4.49 -20.25 -2.68
N PHE A 374 5.38 -20.16 -3.67
CA PHE A 374 5.22 -20.87 -4.94
C PHE A 374 6.20 -22.03 -5.17
N GLY A 375 6.98 -22.40 -4.16
CA GLY A 375 7.96 -23.48 -4.27
C GLY A 375 9.08 -23.16 -5.29
N LEU A 376 9.43 -21.90 -5.45
CA LEU A 376 10.47 -21.43 -6.36
C LEU A 376 11.84 -21.42 -5.67
N THR A 377 12.93 -21.49 -6.48
CA THR A 377 14.27 -21.40 -5.96
C THR A 377 14.59 -19.97 -5.50
N PHE A 378 15.05 -19.83 -4.27
CA PHE A 378 15.47 -18.57 -3.68
C PHE A 378 16.97 -18.35 -3.83
N HIS A 379 17.36 -17.17 -4.30
CA HIS A 379 18.75 -16.69 -4.28
C HIS A 379 18.76 -15.24 -3.79
N PRO A 380 19.41 -14.94 -2.66
CA PRO A 380 19.46 -13.57 -2.16
C PRO A 380 20.13 -12.65 -3.18
N TYR A 381 19.59 -11.43 -3.32
CA TYR A 381 20.24 -10.42 -4.15
C TYR A 381 21.58 -10.00 -3.52
N VAL A 382 22.63 -10.03 -4.32
CA VAL A 382 23.97 -9.54 -3.95
C VAL A 382 24.34 -8.43 -4.94
N PRO A 383 24.54 -7.16 -4.46
CA PRO A 383 24.88 -6.00 -5.30
C PRO A 383 26.16 -6.12 -6.10
#